data_2b9a5d4f00236d5c81d186e761b3be7b
#
_entry.id   2b9a5d4f00236d5c81d186e761b3be7b
#
_cell.length_a   1.000
_cell.length_b   1.000
_cell.length_c   1.000
_cell.angle_alpha   90.00
_cell.angle_beta   90.00
_cell.angle_gamma   90.00
#
_symmetry.space_group_name_H-M   'P 1'
#
loop_
_entity.id
_entity.type
_entity.pdbx_description
1 polymer ?
#
loop_
_entity_poly.entity_id
_entity_poly.type
_entity_poly.pdbx_seq_one_letter_code
_entity_poly.pdbx_strand_id
1 'polypeptide(L)'
;MTVTAVKNTEDPRVKRTRQLLRQAFDALLAEKPFEAISVQDITERATVNRGTFYAHYQDKFDLADRAAREVFQRHLTGTVQVTSPLTEDTLQRLCLAVFDFLVKTYGHCKLDRQLEALLEGAMYEVLSGFIADWLGQDTRDTRARRPTLAITAQTISSAFIGAGLRWIRDQRTCPAAELAQQIVAVLAPGVLDGARRLQ
;
A
#
# COMPACT_ATOMS: atom_id res chain seq x y z
N MET A 1 -11.91 35.05 12.22
CA MET A 1 -12.60 34.34 11.13
C MET A 1 -12.38 32.86 11.32
N THR A 2 -13.38 32.16 11.80
CA THR A 2 -13.31 30.74 12.22
C THR A 2 -13.41 29.88 10.97
N VAL A 3 -12.34 29.20 10.58
CA VAL A 3 -12.33 28.24 9.49
C VAL A 3 -13.03 26.97 9.99
N THR A 4 -14.26 26.79 9.58
CA THR A 4 -15.05 25.58 9.86
C THR A 4 -14.43 24.43 9.06
N ALA A 5 -13.75 23.50 9.75
CA ALA A 5 -13.31 22.25 9.15
C ALA A 5 -14.54 21.48 8.68
N VAL A 6 -14.72 21.39 7.38
CA VAL A 6 -15.75 20.52 6.76
C VAL A 6 -15.34 19.08 7.07
N LYS A 7 -15.93 18.49 8.11
CA LYS A 7 -15.92 17.04 8.33
C LYS A 7 -16.63 16.41 7.13
N ASN A 8 -15.88 15.89 6.19
CA ASN A 8 -16.39 15.04 5.13
C ASN A 8 -16.82 13.70 5.76
N THR A 9 -17.95 13.71 6.44
CA THR A 9 -18.56 12.51 7.02
C THR A 9 -19.25 11.79 5.87
N GLU A 10 -18.57 10.83 5.29
CA GLU A 10 -19.15 9.89 4.34
C GLU A 10 -20.44 9.29 4.94
N ASP A 11 -21.55 9.31 4.18
CA ASP A 11 -22.85 8.77 4.61
C ASP A 11 -22.66 7.34 5.19
N PRO A 12 -23.11 7.07 6.41
CA PRO A 12 -22.98 5.76 7.04
C PRO A 12 -23.53 4.60 6.19
N ARG A 13 -24.53 4.87 5.34
CA ARG A 13 -25.08 3.89 4.40
C ARG A 13 -24.08 3.53 3.31
N VAL A 14 -23.39 4.52 2.75
CA VAL A 14 -22.32 4.34 1.75
C VAL A 14 -21.19 3.49 2.33
N LYS A 15 -20.74 3.84 3.53
CA LYS A 15 -19.68 3.09 4.24
C LYS A 15 -20.09 1.63 4.48
N ARG A 16 -21.31 1.40 4.94
CA ARG A 16 -21.85 0.05 5.18
C ARG A 16 -21.90 -0.78 3.91
N THR A 17 -22.39 -0.19 2.81
CA THR A 17 -22.46 -0.86 1.51
C THR A 17 -21.06 -1.26 1.00
N ARG A 18 -20.09 -0.35 1.06
CA ARG A 18 -18.70 -0.65 0.71
C ARG A 18 -18.14 -1.79 1.54
N GLN A 19 -18.41 -1.81 2.84
CA GLN A 19 -17.98 -2.86 3.73
C GLN A 19 -18.60 -4.22 3.36
N LEU A 20 -19.88 -4.29 3.03
CA LEU A 20 -20.54 -5.53 2.58
C LEU A 20 -19.94 -6.05 1.28
N LEU A 21 -19.75 -5.18 0.29
CA LEU A 21 -19.12 -5.54 -1.00
C LEU A 21 -17.69 -6.04 -0.79
N ARG A 22 -16.93 -5.38 0.09
CA ARG A 22 -15.58 -5.78 0.42
C ARG A 22 -15.52 -7.15 1.10
N GLN A 23 -16.36 -7.40 2.11
CA GLN A 23 -16.43 -8.69 2.80
C GLN A 23 -16.83 -9.81 1.85
N ALA A 24 -17.79 -9.57 0.95
CA ALA A 24 -18.19 -10.52 -0.07
C ALA A 24 -17.03 -10.86 -1.02
N PHE A 25 -16.28 -9.84 -1.45
CA PHE A 25 -15.11 -10.01 -2.30
C PHE A 25 -13.99 -10.81 -1.62
N ASP A 26 -13.64 -10.47 -0.37
CA ASP A 26 -12.61 -11.18 0.39
C ASP A 26 -12.99 -12.67 0.60
N ALA A 27 -14.28 -12.95 0.87
CA ALA A 27 -14.78 -14.32 0.99
C ALA A 27 -14.69 -15.10 -0.34
N LEU A 28 -14.99 -14.45 -1.47
CA LEU A 28 -14.88 -15.08 -2.78
C LEU A 28 -13.44 -15.36 -3.19
N LEU A 29 -12.49 -14.49 -2.83
CA LEU A 29 -11.06 -14.72 -3.05
C LEU A 29 -10.52 -15.94 -2.30
N ALA A 30 -11.12 -16.28 -1.17
CA ALA A 30 -10.76 -17.50 -0.43
C ALA A 30 -11.30 -18.79 -1.08
N GLU A 31 -12.35 -18.67 -1.92
CA GLU A 31 -13.06 -19.81 -2.53
C GLU A 31 -12.60 -20.10 -3.95
N LYS A 32 -12.27 -19.05 -4.74
CA LYS A 32 -11.96 -19.18 -6.16
C LYS A 32 -10.96 -18.11 -6.63
N PRO A 33 -10.21 -18.38 -7.73
CA PRO A 33 -9.27 -17.42 -8.28
C PRO A 33 -9.97 -16.13 -8.73
N PHE A 34 -9.27 -15.00 -8.66
CA PHE A 34 -9.82 -13.67 -8.98
C PHE A 34 -10.41 -13.59 -10.38
N GLU A 35 -9.79 -14.26 -11.37
CA GLU A 35 -10.30 -14.32 -12.75
C GLU A 35 -11.73 -14.87 -12.82
N ALA A 36 -12.05 -15.86 -11.99
CA ALA A 36 -13.36 -16.51 -11.93
C ALA A 36 -14.42 -15.74 -11.12
N ILE A 37 -14.03 -14.64 -10.45
CA ILE A 37 -14.96 -13.81 -9.70
C ILE A 37 -15.61 -12.79 -10.64
N SER A 38 -16.94 -12.75 -10.65
CA SER A 38 -17.73 -11.76 -11.38
C SER A 38 -18.36 -10.72 -10.44
N VAL A 39 -18.77 -9.57 -11.00
CA VAL A 39 -19.54 -8.57 -10.25
C VAL A 39 -20.86 -9.18 -9.74
N GLN A 40 -21.45 -10.11 -10.48
CA GLN A 40 -22.65 -10.81 -10.05
C GLN A 40 -22.40 -11.63 -8.78
N ASP A 41 -21.33 -12.42 -8.73
CA ASP A 41 -20.97 -13.20 -7.54
C ASP A 41 -20.81 -12.29 -6.31
N ILE A 42 -20.15 -11.15 -6.49
CA ILE A 42 -19.91 -10.19 -5.41
C ILE A 42 -21.24 -9.61 -4.89
N THR A 43 -22.13 -9.19 -5.79
CA THR A 43 -23.42 -8.57 -5.44
C THR A 43 -24.40 -9.56 -4.81
N GLU A 44 -24.45 -10.79 -5.31
CA GLU A 44 -25.24 -11.88 -4.73
C GLU A 44 -24.74 -12.21 -3.31
N ARG A 45 -23.43 -12.37 -3.13
CA ARG A 45 -22.83 -12.65 -1.83
C ARG A 45 -23.03 -11.49 -0.83
N ALA A 46 -22.94 -10.26 -1.29
CA ALA A 46 -23.16 -9.06 -0.48
C ALA A 46 -24.64 -8.76 -0.23
N THR A 47 -25.55 -9.45 -0.92
CA THR A 47 -27.01 -9.20 -0.87
C THR A 47 -27.34 -7.75 -1.24
N VAL A 48 -26.71 -7.23 -2.29
CA VAL A 48 -26.95 -5.89 -2.82
C VAL A 48 -27.31 -5.93 -4.29
N ASN A 49 -28.00 -4.89 -4.79
CA ASN A 49 -28.31 -4.77 -6.20
C ASN A 49 -27.05 -4.43 -7.01
N ARG A 50 -26.96 -4.96 -8.26
CA ARG A 50 -25.87 -4.68 -9.18
C ARG A 50 -25.70 -3.18 -9.47
N GLY A 51 -26.77 -2.40 -9.54
CA GLY A 51 -26.70 -0.94 -9.63
C GLY A 51 -26.03 -0.30 -8.43
N THR A 52 -26.21 -0.86 -7.24
CA THR A 52 -25.53 -0.42 -6.02
C THR A 52 -24.02 -0.66 -6.11
N PHE A 53 -23.59 -1.77 -6.70
CA PHE A 53 -22.15 -2.01 -6.93
C PHE A 53 -21.55 -0.89 -7.80
N TYR A 54 -22.17 -0.59 -8.94
CA TYR A 54 -21.69 0.42 -9.88
C TYR A 54 -21.77 1.86 -9.38
N ALA A 55 -22.56 2.11 -8.35
CA ALA A 55 -22.54 3.38 -7.63
C ALA A 55 -21.27 3.58 -6.78
N HIS A 56 -20.53 2.51 -6.47
CA HIS A 56 -19.34 2.54 -5.63
C HIS A 56 -18.04 2.19 -6.37
N TYR A 57 -18.11 1.29 -7.35
CA TYR A 57 -16.96 0.73 -8.07
C TYR A 57 -17.25 0.66 -9.56
N GLN A 58 -16.24 0.94 -10.39
CA GLN A 58 -16.37 0.83 -11.83
C GLN A 58 -16.49 -0.64 -12.28
N ASP A 59 -15.69 -1.51 -11.67
CA ASP A 59 -15.65 -2.93 -11.91
C ASP A 59 -15.01 -3.69 -10.73
N LYS A 60 -14.79 -5.00 -10.89
CA LYS A 60 -14.12 -5.83 -9.87
C LYS A 60 -12.66 -5.45 -9.64
N PHE A 61 -12.00 -4.87 -10.64
CA PHE A 61 -10.60 -4.43 -10.52
C PHE A 61 -10.49 -3.16 -9.68
N ASP A 62 -11.40 -2.20 -9.85
CA ASP A 62 -11.49 -1.00 -9.00
C ASP A 62 -11.76 -1.39 -7.53
N LEU A 63 -12.65 -2.35 -7.29
CA LEU A 63 -12.87 -2.88 -5.94
C LEU A 63 -11.59 -3.52 -5.38
N ALA A 64 -10.92 -4.36 -6.16
CA ALA A 64 -9.69 -5.05 -5.75
C ALA A 64 -8.54 -4.07 -5.47
N ASP A 65 -8.34 -3.07 -6.34
CA ASP A 65 -7.31 -2.04 -6.17
C ASP A 65 -7.53 -1.23 -4.89
N ARG A 66 -8.74 -0.71 -4.68
CA ARG A 66 -9.06 0.04 -3.45
C ARG A 66 -8.91 -0.82 -2.21
N ALA A 67 -9.31 -2.08 -2.31
CA ALA A 67 -9.16 -3.06 -1.27
C ALA A 67 -7.69 -3.28 -0.89
N ALA A 68 -6.82 -3.48 -1.88
CA ALA A 68 -5.39 -3.67 -1.70
C ALA A 68 -4.72 -2.44 -1.07
N ARG A 69 -5.01 -1.26 -1.60
CA ARG A 69 -4.50 0.02 -1.07
C ARG A 69 -4.87 0.21 0.39
N GLU A 70 -6.12 -0.01 0.74
CA GLU A 70 -6.62 0.19 2.09
C GLU A 70 -5.98 -0.76 3.11
N VAL A 71 -5.79 -2.04 2.74
CA VAL A 71 -5.14 -3.02 3.61
C VAL A 71 -3.67 -2.70 3.79
N PHE A 72 -2.98 -2.39 2.71
CA PHE A 72 -1.56 -2.10 2.77
C PHE A 72 -1.28 -0.78 3.52
N GLN A 73 -2.06 0.27 3.26
CA GLN A 73 -1.93 1.54 3.99
C GLN A 73 -2.16 1.35 5.49
N ARG A 74 -3.18 0.59 5.89
CA ARG A 74 -3.44 0.28 7.29
C ARG A 74 -2.30 -0.51 7.93
N HIS A 75 -1.71 -1.43 7.18
CA HIS A 75 -0.55 -2.19 7.64
C HIS A 75 0.67 -1.28 7.88
N LEU A 76 1.00 -0.40 6.95
CA LEU A 76 2.11 0.55 7.08
C LEU A 76 1.89 1.52 8.27
N THR A 77 0.72 2.13 8.37
CA THR A 77 0.41 3.10 9.44
C THR A 77 0.35 2.45 10.83
N GLY A 78 0.05 1.16 10.90
CA GLY A 78 0.09 0.38 12.15
C GLY A 78 1.52 0.01 12.60
N THR A 79 2.49 0.04 11.68
CA THR A 79 3.87 -0.42 11.95
C THR A 79 4.86 0.75 12.06
N VAL A 80 4.71 1.79 11.23
CA VAL A 80 5.61 2.94 11.18
C VAL A 80 4.82 4.24 11.35
N GLN A 81 5.25 5.08 12.30
CA GLN A 81 4.65 6.40 12.46
C GLN A 81 5.42 7.42 11.62
N VAL A 82 4.73 8.15 10.76
CA VAL A 82 5.29 9.20 9.88
C VAL A 82 5.91 10.36 10.67
N THR A 83 5.52 10.53 11.93
CA THR A 83 6.09 11.56 12.85
C THR A 83 7.50 11.23 13.36
N SER A 84 8.01 10.02 13.11
CA SER A 84 9.38 9.64 13.50
C SER A 84 10.39 10.24 12.52
N PRO A 85 11.58 10.65 13.00
CA PRO A 85 12.64 11.13 12.11
C PRO A 85 13.03 10.07 11.09
N LEU A 86 13.40 10.49 9.88
CA LEU A 86 13.92 9.60 8.86
C LEU A 86 15.36 9.19 9.22
N THR A 87 15.53 7.97 9.65
CA THR A 87 16.81 7.35 10.04
C THR A 87 16.97 5.99 9.39
N GLU A 88 18.16 5.41 9.45
CA GLU A 88 18.38 4.03 8.98
C GLU A 88 17.46 3.04 9.70
N ASP A 89 17.27 3.19 11.02
CA ASP A 89 16.39 2.33 11.81
C ASP A 89 14.92 2.43 11.36
N THR A 90 14.43 3.64 11.10
CA THR A 90 13.05 3.83 10.63
C THR A 90 12.86 3.33 9.20
N LEU A 91 13.86 3.49 8.32
CA LEU A 91 13.85 2.88 6.98
C LEU A 91 13.87 1.35 7.05
N GLN A 92 14.67 0.77 7.95
CA GLN A 92 14.73 -0.68 8.14
C GLN A 92 13.40 -1.22 8.65
N ARG A 93 12.75 -0.55 9.60
CA ARG A 93 11.41 -0.93 10.07
C ARG A 93 10.37 -0.85 8.97
N LEU A 94 10.43 0.17 8.11
CA LEU A 94 9.54 0.28 6.96
C LEU A 94 9.77 -0.85 5.95
N CYS A 95 11.02 -1.18 5.65
CA CYS A 95 11.39 -2.30 4.78
C CYS A 95 10.84 -3.63 5.32
N LEU A 96 11.01 -3.87 6.62
CA LEU A 96 10.48 -5.08 7.29
C LEU A 96 8.95 -5.12 7.27
N ALA A 97 8.26 -3.98 7.43
CA ALA A 97 6.81 -3.91 7.31
C ALA A 97 6.34 -4.30 5.90
N VAL A 98 7.05 -3.84 4.85
CA VAL A 98 6.77 -4.25 3.47
C VAL A 98 6.97 -5.76 3.30
N PHE A 99 8.06 -6.32 3.82
CA PHE A 99 8.35 -7.76 3.72
C PHE A 99 7.31 -8.61 4.47
N ASP A 100 6.91 -8.19 5.67
CA ASP A 100 5.87 -8.87 6.43
C ASP A 100 4.53 -8.90 5.67
N PHE A 101 4.16 -7.77 5.06
CA PHE A 101 2.97 -7.70 4.23
C PHE A 101 3.05 -8.63 3.01
N LEU A 102 4.18 -8.62 2.31
CA LEU A 102 4.41 -9.49 1.16
C LEU A 102 4.32 -10.97 1.55
N VAL A 103 4.96 -11.36 2.66
CA VAL A 103 4.90 -12.75 3.16
C VAL A 103 3.47 -13.17 3.47
N LYS A 104 2.69 -12.32 4.13
CA LYS A 104 1.29 -12.59 4.44
C LYS A 104 0.43 -12.72 3.18
N THR A 105 0.67 -11.85 2.21
CA THR A 105 -0.12 -11.79 0.98
C THR A 105 0.20 -12.98 0.06
N TYR A 106 1.48 -13.23 -0.20
CA TYR A 106 1.93 -14.27 -1.12
C TYR A 106 1.99 -15.67 -0.47
N GLY A 107 2.01 -15.74 0.87
CA GLY A 107 2.04 -17.01 1.60
C GLY A 107 0.68 -17.69 1.76
N HIS A 108 -0.43 -16.96 1.61
CA HIS A 108 -1.78 -17.45 1.92
C HIS A 108 -2.73 -17.50 0.73
N CYS A 109 -2.44 -16.80 -0.36
CA CYS A 109 -3.31 -16.74 -1.53
C CYS A 109 -2.61 -17.31 -2.76
N LYS A 110 -3.31 -18.16 -3.52
CA LYS A 110 -2.94 -18.45 -4.90
C LYS A 110 -3.34 -17.23 -5.74
N LEU A 111 -2.42 -16.27 -5.83
CA LEU A 111 -2.62 -15.08 -6.66
C LEU A 111 -2.54 -15.50 -8.13
N ASP A 112 -3.58 -15.17 -8.91
CA ASP A 112 -3.46 -15.18 -10.36
C ASP A 112 -2.67 -13.94 -10.82
N ARG A 113 -2.18 -13.99 -12.09
CA ARG A 113 -1.34 -12.91 -12.62
C ARG A 113 -2.01 -11.54 -12.61
N GLN A 114 -3.34 -11.49 -12.77
CA GLN A 114 -4.07 -10.23 -12.83
C GLN A 114 -4.11 -9.59 -11.45
N LEU A 115 -4.42 -10.38 -10.44
CA LEU A 115 -4.45 -9.90 -9.05
C LEU A 115 -3.05 -9.57 -8.55
N GLU A 116 -2.02 -10.35 -8.92
CA GLU A 116 -0.62 -10.08 -8.58
C GLU A 116 -0.17 -8.70 -9.10
N ALA A 117 -0.36 -8.42 -10.39
CA ALA A 117 0.00 -7.14 -11.00
C ALA A 117 -0.74 -5.95 -10.36
N LEU A 118 -2.02 -6.13 -10.04
CA LEU A 118 -2.83 -5.11 -9.38
C LEU A 118 -2.32 -4.83 -7.96
N LEU A 119 -2.02 -5.86 -7.18
CA LEU A 119 -1.48 -5.73 -5.83
C LEU A 119 -0.12 -5.04 -5.84
N GLU A 120 0.78 -5.42 -6.75
CA GLU A 120 2.09 -4.77 -6.90
C GLU A 120 1.93 -3.26 -7.20
N GLY A 121 1.05 -2.90 -8.14
CA GLY A 121 0.75 -1.51 -8.48
C GLY A 121 0.19 -0.73 -7.29
N ALA A 122 -0.79 -1.29 -6.59
CA ALA A 122 -1.40 -0.68 -5.42
C ALA A 122 -0.37 -0.46 -4.28
N MET A 123 0.48 -1.46 -4.02
CA MET A 123 1.53 -1.36 -3.01
C MET A 123 2.56 -0.29 -3.37
N TYR A 124 2.97 -0.23 -4.65
CA TYR A 124 3.93 0.76 -5.11
C TYR A 124 3.41 2.19 -4.91
N GLU A 125 2.18 2.48 -5.29
CA GLU A 125 1.61 3.83 -5.15
C GLU A 125 1.38 4.21 -3.69
N VAL A 126 0.88 3.28 -2.87
CA VAL A 126 0.67 3.54 -1.43
C VAL A 126 2.00 3.79 -0.73
N LEU A 127 3.02 2.96 -1.00
CA LEU A 127 4.33 3.11 -0.36
C LEU A 127 5.04 4.38 -0.80
N SER A 128 5.01 4.70 -2.11
CA SER A 128 5.64 5.93 -2.60
C SER A 128 4.94 7.18 -2.08
N GLY A 129 3.62 7.19 -1.99
CA GLY A 129 2.86 8.26 -1.34
C GLY A 129 3.23 8.41 0.15
N PHE A 130 3.24 7.29 0.88
CA PHE A 130 3.62 7.27 2.31
C PHE A 130 5.03 7.84 2.56
N ILE A 131 6.01 7.43 1.75
CA ILE A 131 7.39 7.92 1.85
C ILE A 131 7.49 9.39 1.42
N ALA A 132 6.79 9.80 0.37
CA ALA A 132 6.78 11.19 -0.08
C ALA A 132 6.21 12.13 0.98
N ASP A 133 5.11 11.74 1.64
CA ASP A 133 4.53 12.47 2.76
C ASP A 133 5.50 12.54 3.95
N TRP A 134 6.19 11.44 4.23
CA TRP A 134 7.19 11.39 5.29
C TRP A 134 8.37 12.32 5.02
N LEU A 135 8.96 12.25 3.82
CA LEU A 135 10.03 13.15 3.39
C LEU A 135 9.59 14.62 3.33
N GLY A 136 8.32 14.87 3.03
CA GLY A 136 7.75 16.22 2.91
C GLY A 136 7.53 16.94 4.25
N GLN A 137 7.46 16.22 5.37
CA GLN A 137 7.24 16.84 6.68
C GLN A 137 8.43 17.63 7.20
N ASP A 138 9.65 17.26 6.79
CA ASP A 138 10.89 17.92 7.23
C ASP A 138 11.25 19.16 6.38
N THR A 139 10.49 19.51 5.35
CA THR A 139 10.86 20.57 4.41
C THR A 139 9.94 21.78 4.49
N ARG A 140 10.50 22.96 4.84
CA ARG A 140 9.78 24.24 4.88
C ARG A 140 9.45 24.83 3.51
N ASP A 141 10.11 24.39 2.45
CA ASP A 141 9.89 24.84 1.06
C ASP A 141 9.60 23.65 0.13
N THR A 142 8.32 23.32 0.02
CA THR A 142 7.87 22.10 -0.64
C THR A 142 7.75 22.20 -2.17
N ARG A 143 7.63 23.41 -2.74
CA ARG A 143 7.27 23.54 -4.19
C ARG A 143 8.42 23.21 -5.14
N ALA A 144 9.64 23.72 -4.87
CA ALA A 144 10.80 23.49 -5.74
C ALA A 144 11.38 22.07 -5.62
N ARG A 145 11.08 21.36 -4.52
CA ARG A 145 11.68 20.07 -4.14
C ARG A 145 10.79 18.86 -4.42
N ARG A 146 9.51 19.07 -4.74
CA ARG A 146 8.55 17.99 -5.03
C ARG A 146 9.03 16.93 -6.02
N PRO A 147 9.67 17.26 -7.16
CA PRO A 147 10.13 16.23 -8.09
C PRO A 147 11.20 15.33 -7.50
N THR A 148 12.15 15.91 -6.73
CA THR A 148 13.22 15.12 -6.08
C THR A 148 12.67 14.21 -5.01
N LEU A 149 11.74 14.68 -4.19
CA LEU A 149 11.07 13.87 -3.16
C LEU A 149 10.29 12.71 -3.78
N ALA A 150 9.58 12.96 -4.87
CA ALA A 150 8.84 11.93 -5.58
C ALA A 150 9.77 10.84 -6.14
N ILE A 151 10.88 11.23 -6.79
CA ILE A 151 11.87 10.28 -7.33
C ILE A 151 12.49 9.45 -6.18
N THR A 152 12.85 10.09 -5.06
CA THR A 152 13.40 9.41 -3.90
C THR A 152 12.40 8.39 -3.33
N ALA A 153 11.15 8.80 -3.14
CA ALA A 153 10.09 7.92 -2.66
C ALA A 153 9.85 6.74 -3.60
N GLN A 154 9.80 6.98 -4.90
CA GLN A 154 9.65 5.95 -5.93
C GLN A 154 10.83 4.96 -5.92
N THR A 155 12.06 5.45 -5.80
CA THR A 155 13.27 4.62 -5.75
C THR A 155 13.26 3.69 -4.54
N ILE A 156 12.97 4.23 -3.34
CA ILE A 156 12.87 3.43 -2.11
C ILE A 156 11.77 2.37 -2.25
N SER A 157 10.60 2.76 -2.76
CA SER A 157 9.47 1.84 -2.92
C SER A 157 9.79 0.71 -3.89
N SER A 158 10.43 1.02 -5.01
CA SER A 158 10.88 0.01 -5.99
C SER A 158 11.89 -0.94 -5.38
N ALA A 159 12.84 -0.43 -4.60
CA ALA A 159 13.86 -1.25 -3.95
C ALA A 159 13.23 -2.20 -2.91
N PHE A 160 12.33 -1.70 -2.06
CA PHE A 160 11.70 -2.52 -1.01
C PHE A 160 10.78 -3.58 -1.59
N ILE A 161 9.86 -3.19 -2.50
CA ILE A 161 8.91 -4.13 -3.10
C ILE A 161 9.65 -5.12 -4.00
N GLY A 162 10.51 -4.66 -4.88
CA GLY A 162 11.25 -5.52 -5.81
C GLY A 162 12.16 -6.51 -5.11
N ALA A 163 12.91 -6.07 -4.09
CA ALA A 163 13.76 -6.96 -3.31
C ALA A 163 12.94 -7.96 -2.49
N GLY A 164 11.83 -7.54 -1.89
CA GLY A 164 10.95 -8.41 -1.14
C GLY A 164 10.30 -9.49 -2.00
N LEU A 165 9.79 -9.13 -3.18
CA LEU A 165 9.23 -10.07 -4.15
C LEU A 165 10.29 -11.06 -4.65
N ARG A 166 11.49 -10.59 -4.96
CA ARG A 166 12.60 -11.43 -5.35
C ARG A 166 12.97 -12.42 -4.24
N TRP A 167 13.10 -11.94 -3.02
CA TRP A 167 13.41 -12.76 -1.85
C TRP A 167 12.37 -13.86 -1.59
N ILE A 168 11.06 -13.57 -1.80
CA ILE A 168 10.01 -14.59 -1.71
C ILE A 168 10.16 -15.62 -2.82
N ARG A 169 10.40 -15.20 -4.07
CA ARG A 169 10.60 -16.10 -5.21
C ARG A 169 11.82 -17.01 -5.03
N ASP A 170 12.88 -16.49 -4.44
CA ASP A 170 14.12 -17.23 -4.13
C ASP A 170 14.00 -18.03 -2.80
N GLN A 171 12.78 -18.35 -2.36
CA GLN A 171 12.48 -19.18 -1.18
C GLN A 171 13.06 -18.65 0.14
N ARG A 172 13.23 -17.34 0.28
CA ARG A 172 13.68 -16.67 1.51
C ARG A 172 15.05 -17.17 1.97
N THR A 173 16.02 -17.14 1.11
CA THR A 173 17.39 -17.69 1.31
C THR A 173 18.17 -17.07 2.47
N CYS A 174 17.73 -15.90 2.99
CA CYS A 174 18.30 -15.24 4.17
C CYS A 174 17.19 -14.69 5.08
N PRO A 175 17.50 -14.37 6.35
CA PRO A 175 16.56 -13.70 7.24
C PRO A 175 16.11 -12.34 6.70
N ALA A 176 14.82 -12.03 6.83
CA ALA A 176 14.25 -10.74 6.38
C ALA A 176 15.00 -9.52 6.96
N ALA A 177 15.42 -9.61 8.23
CA ALA A 177 16.15 -8.53 8.90
C ALA A 177 17.52 -8.27 8.27
N GLU A 178 18.24 -9.31 7.88
CA GLU A 178 19.53 -9.21 7.20
C GLU A 178 19.40 -8.56 5.83
N LEU A 179 18.41 -9.01 5.03
CA LEU A 179 18.15 -8.42 3.73
C LEU A 179 17.73 -6.95 3.85
N ALA A 180 16.85 -6.62 4.79
CA ALA A 180 16.41 -5.24 5.03
C ALA A 180 17.59 -4.34 5.42
N GLN A 181 18.49 -4.83 6.28
CA GLN A 181 19.70 -4.10 6.66
C GLN A 181 20.62 -3.84 5.45
N GLN A 182 20.83 -4.82 4.60
CA GLN A 182 21.66 -4.67 3.39
C GLN A 182 21.06 -3.65 2.41
N ILE A 183 19.75 -3.70 2.19
CA ILE A 183 19.05 -2.75 1.31
C ILE A 183 19.15 -1.33 1.86
N VAL A 184 18.90 -1.15 3.16
CA VAL A 184 18.96 0.16 3.80
C VAL A 184 20.39 0.70 3.79
N ALA A 185 21.42 -0.12 4.02
CA ALA A 185 22.82 0.30 3.95
C ALA A 185 23.20 0.86 2.56
N VAL A 186 22.59 0.34 1.49
CA VAL A 186 22.80 0.86 0.12
C VAL A 186 22.03 2.15 -0.13
N LEU A 187 20.81 2.26 0.38
CA LEU A 187 19.91 3.38 0.10
C LEU A 187 20.13 4.58 1.02
N ALA A 188 20.40 4.33 2.31
CA ALA A 188 20.46 5.37 3.35
C ALA A 188 21.45 6.51 3.05
N PRO A 189 22.67 6.29 2.56
CA PRO A 189 23.59 7.38 2.24
C PRO A 189 22.98 8.40 1.27
N GLY A 190 22.38 7.93 0.17
CA GLY A 190 21.76 8.80 -0.83
C GLY A 190 20.48 9.48 -0.34
N VAL A 191 19.68 8.78 0.44
CA VAL A 191 18.40 9.28 0.98
C VAL A 191 18.63 10.27 2.11
N LEU A 192 19.47 9.93 3.09
CA LEU A 192 19.70 10.77 4.28
C LEU A 192 20.55 12.00 3.95
N ASP A 193 21.55 11.89 3.06
CA ASP A 193 22.30 13.04 2.57
C ASP A 193 21.45 13.94 1.68
N GLY A 194 20.58 13.36 0.87
CA GLY A 194 19.57 14.09 0.11
C GLY A 194 18.64 14.88 1.03
N ALA A 195 18.11 14.27 2.07
CA ALA A 195 17.25 14.91 3.05
C ALA A 195 17.98 16.05 3.80
N ARG A 196 19.25 15.87 4.19
CA ARG A 196 20.08 16.91 4.86
C ARG A 196 20.39 18.09 3.95
N ARG A 197 20.67 17.87 2.65
CA ARG A 197 20.91 18.96 1.69
C ARG A 197 19.64 19.75 1.39
N LEU A 198 18.51 19.26 1.81
CA LEU A 198 17.21 19.86 1.58
C LEU A 198 16.73 20.65 2.83
N GLN A 199 17.47 20.65 3.95
CA GLN A 199 17.28 21.49 5.15
C GLN A 199 18.04 22.79 5.00
#